data_9a8135db092f391ff979e95c2e387309
#
_entry.id   9a8135db092f391ff979e95c2e387309
#
_cell.length_a   1.000
_cell.length_b   1.000
_cell.length_c   1.000
_cell.angle_alpha   90.00
_cell.angle_beta   90.00
_cell.angle_gamma   90.00
#
_symmetry.space_group_name_H-M   'P 1'
#
loop_
_entity.id
_entity.type
_entity.pdbx_description
1 polymer ?
#
loop_
_entity_poly.entity_id
_entity_poly.type
_entity_poly.pdbx_seq_one_letter_code
_entity_poly.pdbx_strand_id
1 'polypeptide(L)'
;MASTDSLDNTIHVIDAFTHERDWEQFHSVKNLMASVSIEASELNETIQWGSPTAQEVKENPKLLAEVGDELADVMVYCLRLCSVLGIEPVELMHQKIEKNRKKYPVSKSKGSSEKYTSY
;
A
#
# COMPACT_ATOMS: atom_id res chain seq x y z
N MET A 1 -8.91 1.67 -18.94
CA MET A 1 -7.84 2.47 -19.55
C MET A 1 -6.77 2.72 -18.48
N ALA A 2 -5.53 2.46 -18.81
CA ALA A 2 -4.44 2.72 -17.88
C ALA A 2 -4.23 4.24 -17.68
N SER A 3 -3.97 4.66 -16.46
CA SER A 3 -3.61 6.04 -16.17
C SER A 3 -2.24 6.37 -16.77
N THR A 4 -2.08 7.58 -17.29
CA THR A 4 -0.81 8.10 -17.77
C THR A 4 -0.10 8.95 -16.70
N ASP A 5 -0.73 9.11 -15.53
CA ASP A 5 -0.17 9.90 -14.45
C ASP A 5 1.05 9.21 -13.85
N SER A 6 2.10 9.98 -13.60
CA SER A 6 3.25 9.51 -12.83
C SER A 6 2.87 9.40 -11.35
N LEU A 7 3.67 8.64 -10.60
CA LEU A 7 3.52 8.56 -9.15
C LEU A 7 3.69 9.93 -8.49
N ASP A 8 4.67 10.72 -8.94
CA ASP A 8 4.88 12.07 -8.42
C ASP A 8 3.67 12.96 -8.65
N ASN A 9 3.06 12.90 -9.83
CA ASN A 9 1.86 13.66 -10.14
C ASN A 9 0.69 13.21 -9.26
N THR A 10 0.54 11.91 -9.05
CA THR A 10 -0.50 11.35 -8.18
C THR A 10 -0.32 11.82 -6.73
N ILE A 11 0.90 11.88 -6.24
CA ILE A 11 1.19 12.40 -4.90
C ILE A 11 0.77 13.87 -4.80
N HIS A 12 1.05 14.69 -5.82
CA HIS A 12 0.61 16.08 -5.85
C HIS A 12 -0.92 16.19 -5.81
N VAL A 13 -1.64 15.32 -6.51
CA VAL A 13 -3.11 15.27 -6.47
C VAL A 13 -3.60 14.92 -5.06
N ILE A 14 -2.98 13.96 -4.39
CA ILE A 14 -3.32 13.57 -3.02
C ILE A 14 -3.08 14.74 -2.06
N ASP A 15 -1.94 15.41 -2.17
CA ASP A 15 -1.59 16.52 -1.30
C ASP A 15 -2.53 17.71 -1.52
N ALA A 16 -2.88 18.00 -2.78
CA ALA A 16 -3.86 19.04 -3.10
C ALA A 16 -5.24 18.72 -2.54
N PHE A 17 -5.70 17.49 -2.69
CA PHE A 17 -6.96 17.03 -2.13
C PHE A 17 -7.01 17.23 -0.62
N THR A 18 -5.93 16.91 0.08
CA THR A 18 -5.79 17.09 1.52
C THR A 18 -5.81 18.56 1.91
N HIS A 19 -5.06 19.38 1.19
CA HIS A 19 -4.94 20.82 1.44
C HIS A 19 -6.27 21.54 1.24
N GLU A 20 -6.99 21.23 0.17
CA GLU A 20 -8.30 21.84 -0.14
C GLU A 20 -9.33 21.64 0.98
N ARG A 21 -9.18 20.58 1.78
CA ARG A 21 -10.08 20.22 2.88
C ARG A 21 -9.55 20.61 4.25
N ASP A 22 -8.38 21.24 4.28
CA ASP A 22 -7.70 21.61 5.53
C ASP A 22 -7.50 20.41 6.44
N TRP A 23 -7.18 19.26 5.85
CA TRP A 23 -6.97 18.01 6.59
C TRP A 23 -5.54 17.82 7.08
N GLU A 24 -4.62 18.65 6.64
CA GLU A 24 -3.22 18.59 7.07
C GLU A 24 -3.10 18.70 8.60
N GLN A 25 -3.98 19.46 9.23
CA GLN A 25 -4.02 19.58 10.68
C GLN A 25 -4.29 18.25 11.42
N PHE A 26 -4.91 17.29 10.73
CA PHE A 26 -5.21 15.96 11.29
C PHE A 26 -4.16 14.91 10.90
N HIS A 27 -3.27 15.22 9.97
CA HIS A 27 -2.31 14.29 9.39
C HIS A 27 -0.98 14.29 10.15
N SER A 28 -1.03 14.04 11.47
CA SER A 28 0.18 13.75 12.22
C SER A 28 0.76 12.39 11.79
N VAL A 29 2.04 12.17 12.04
CA VAL A 29 2.68 10.88 11.74
C VAL A 29 1.92 9.73 12.41
N LYS A 30 1.58 9.90 13.68
CA LYS A 30 0.81 8.89 14.43
C LYS A 30 -0.54 8.62 13.81
N ASN A 31 -1.29 9.65 13.43
CA ASN A 31 -2.61 9.48 12.84
C ASN A 31 -2.55 8.83 11.45
N LEU A 32 -1.55 9.18 10.64
CA LEU A 32 -1.37 8.56 9.32
C LEU A 32 -0.98 7.09 9.43
N MET A 33 -0.10 6.75 10.38
CA MET A 33 0.24 5.34 10.63
C MET A 33 -0.99 4.55 11.09
N ALA A 34 -1.80 5.13 11.96
CA ALA A 34 -3.06 4.52 12.39
C ALA A 34 -4.01 4.33 11.19
N SER A 35 -4.12 5.33 10.32
CA SER A 35 -4.97 5.25 9.12
C SER A 35 -4.52 4.14 8.17
N VAL A 36 -3.22 3.97 7.95
CA VAL A 36 -2.69 2.86 7.14
C VAL A 36 -3.14 1.52 7.72
N SER A 37 -3.03 1.34 9.03
CA SER A 37 -3.42 0.10 9.70
C SER A 37 -4.94 -0.15 9.61
N ILE A 38 -5.73 0.89 9.84
CA ILE A 38 -7.20 0.80 9.78
C ILE A 38 -7.66 0.43 8.37
N GLU A 39 -7.14 1.12 7.36
CA GLU A 39 -7.52 0.84 5.97
C GLU A 39 -7.05 -0.54 5.51
N ALA A 40 -5.89 -1.00 5.97
CA ALA A 40 -5.43 -2.36 5.72
C ALA A 40 -6.36 -3.39 6.35
N SER A 41 -6.92 -3.11 7.53
CA SER A 41 -7.92 -3.95 8.17
C SER A 41 -9.23 -3.98 7.38
N GLU A 42 -9.67 -2.85 6.85
CA GLU A 42 -10.87 -2.77 6.01
C GLU A 42 -10.68 -3.53 4.69
N LEU A 43 -9.48 -3.48 4.11
CA LEU A 43 -9.13 -4.30 2.96
C LEU A 43 -9.28 -5.79 3.29
N ASN A 44 -8.78 -6.21 4.43
CA ASN A 44 -8.89 -7.60 4.89
C ASN A 44 -10.35 -8.01 5.13
N GLU A 45 -11.18 -7.10 5.64
CA GLU A 45 -12.61 -7.36 5.88
C GLU A 45 -13.38 -7.71 4.60
N THR A 46 -12.95 -7.25 3.43
CA THR A 46 -13.65 -7.51 2.17
C THR A 46 -13.80 -9.01 1.87
N ILE A 47 -12.88 -9.83 2.39
CA ILE A 47 -12.90 -11.29 2.21
C ILE A 47 -12.81 -12.03 3.55
N GLN A 48 -13.20 -11.40 4.64
CA GLN A 48 -13.02 -11.93 6.00
C GLN A 48 -13.48 -13.38 6.16
N TRP A 49 -14.60 -13.74 5.52
CA TRP A 49 -15.24 -15.04 5.71
C TRP A 49 -15.00 -16.02 4.57
N GLY A 50 -14.10 -15.71 3.65
CA GLY A 50 -13.81 -16.56 2.52
C GLY A 50 -12.33 -16.51 2.14
N SER A 51 -11.99 -17.31 1.14
CA SER A 51 -10.63 -17.35 0.59
C SER A 51 -10.69 -17.42 -0.93
N PRO A 52 -11.21 -16.39 -1.60
CA PRO A 52 -11.34 -16.41 -3.05
C PRO A 52 -9.98 -16.40 -3.73
N THR A 53 -9.88 -17.09 -4.85
CA THR A 53 -8.72 -16.99 -5.73
C THR A 53 -8.72 -15.63 -6.44
N ALA A 54 -7.57 -15.25 -6.99
CA ALA A 54 -7.49 -14.03 -7.79
C ALA A 54 -8.49 -14.03 -8.95
N GLN A 55 -8.67 -15.17 -9.60
CA GLN A 55 -9.63 -15.32 -10.70
C GLN A 55 -11.07 -15.10 -10.22
N GLU A 56 -11.43 -15.67 -9.08
CA GLU A 56 -12.76 -15.48 -8.50
C GLU A 56 -13.04 -14.02 -8.15
N VAL A 57 -12.04 -13.30 -7.63
CA VAL A 57 -12.16 -11.85 -7.36
C VAL A 57 -12.36 -11.09 -8.67
N LYS A 58 -11.55 -11.39 -9.69
CA LYS A 58 -11.63 -10.71 -11.01
C LYS A 58 -12.99 -10.91 -11.67
N GLU A 59 -13.60 -12.06 -11.48
CA GLU A 59 -14.90 -12.41 -12.08
C GLU A 59 -16.09 -11.88 -11.29
N ASN A 60 -15.86 -11.29 -10.13
CA ASN A 60 -16.90 -10.70 -9.27
C ASN A 60 -16.76 -9.17 -9.26
N PRO A 61 -17.49 -8.46 -10.15
CA PRO A 61 -17.33 -7.00 -10.27
C PRO A 61 -17.55 -6.23 -8.96
N LYS A 62 -18.51 -6.66 -8.14
CA LYS A 62 -18.80 -6.02 -6.86
C LYS A 62 -17.63 -6.18 -5.89
N LEU A 63 -17.13 -7.39 -5.74
CA LEU A 63 -16.01 -7.69 -4.84
C LEU A 63 -14.73 -6.99 -5.32
N LEU A 64 -14.47 -7.03 -6.63
CA LEU A 64 -13.30 -6.35 -7.21
C LEU A 64 -13.33 -4.85 -6.93
N ALA A 65 -14.51 -4.21 -7.04
CA ALA A 65 -14.66 -2.79 -6.73
C ALA A 65 -14.42 -2.50 -5.25
N GLU A 66 -14.94 -3.32 -4.35
CA GLU A 66 -14.74 -3.16 -2.90
C GLU A 66 -13.27 -3.32 -2.52
N VAL A 67 -12.61 -4.35 -3.04
CA VAL A 67 -11.17 -4.58 -2.83
C VAL A 67 -10.36 -3.41 -3.39
N GLY A 68 -10.70 -2.96 -4.60
CA GLY A 68 -10.02 -1.85 -5.25
C GLY A 68 -10.11 -0.56 -4.45
N ASP A 69 -11.28 -0.23 -3.91
CA ASP A 69 -11.47 0.98 -3.10
C ASP A 69 -10.62 0.94 -1.83
N GLU A 70 -10.64 -0.18 -1.11
CA GLU A 70 -9.89 -0.31 0.14
C GLU A 70 -8.37 -0.38 -0.12
N LEU A 71 -7.96 -1.04 -1.20
CA LEU A 71 -6.55 -1.07 -1.61
C LEU A 71 -6.06 0.35 -1.95
N ALA A 72 -6.88 1.13 -2.66
CA ALA A 72 -6.57 2.52 -2.98
C ALA A 72 -6.39 3.36 -1.73
N ASP A 73 -7.27 3.21 -0.73
CA ASP A 73 -7.18 3.95 0.53
C ASP A 73 -5.87 3.63 1.27
N VAL A 74 -5.46 2.37 1.32
CA VAL A 74 -4.18 1.98 1.92
C VAL A 74 -3.02 2.68 1.22
N MET A 75 -2.99 2.65 -0.10
CA MET A 75 -1.93 3.28 -0.89
C MET A 75 -1.91 4.80 -0.73
N VAL A 76 -3.07 5.44 -0.73
CA VAL A 76 -3.18 6.91 -0.57
C VAL A 76 -2.62 7.34 0.79
N TYR A 77 -2.97 6.67 1.87
CA TYR A 77 -2.42 7.01 3.19
C TYR A 77 -0.93 6.72 3.30
N CYS A 78 -0.44 5.66 2.67
CA CYS A 78 1.01 5.41 2.60
C CYS A 78 1.74 6.55 1.87
N LEU A 79 1.22 7.01 0.75
CA LEU A 79 1.82 8.11 -0.02
C LEU A 79 1.71 9.43 0.74
N ARG A 80 0.59 9.66 1.42
CA ARG A 80 0.43 10.86 2.25
C ARG A 80 1.46 10.89 3.39
N LEU A 81 1.71 9.74 4.01
CA LEU A 81 2.75 9.61 5.04
C LEU A 81 4.14 9.91 4.48
N CYS A 82 4.43 9.44 3.27
CA CYS A 82 5.67 9.78 2.57
C CYS A 82 5.82 11.30 2.39
N SER A 83 4.75 11.99 1.99
CA SER A 83 4.76 13.45 1.84
C SER A 83 5.07 14.15 3.13
N VAL A 84 4.43 13.76 4.22
CA VAL A 84 4.63 14.37 5.55
C VAL A 84 6.05 14.16 6.05
N LEU A 85 6.64 12.99 5.79
CA LEU A 85 8.00 12.66 6.22
C LEU A 85 9.08 13.14 5.25
N GLY A 86 8.71 13.65 4.07
CA GLY A 86 9.67 14.05 3.05
C GLY A 86 10.45 12.88 2.47
N ILE A 87 9.82 11.71 2.37
CA ILE A 87 10.43 10.50 1.84
C ILE A 87 9.92 10.25 0.42
N GLU A 88 10.83 9.92 -0.49
CA GLU A 88 10.47 9.57 -1.86
C GLU A 88 10.09 8.08 -1.92
N PRO A 89 8.82 7.73 -2.25
CA PRO A 89 8.32 6.37 -2.10
C PRO A 89 8.97 5.35 -3.03
N VAL A 90 9.28 5.71 -4.27
CA VAL A 90 9.91 4.79 -5.23
C VAL A 90 11.30 4.40 -4.76
N GLU A 91 12.10 5.38 -4.38
CA GLU A 91 13.45 5.16 -3.85
C GLU A 91 13.41 4.32 -2.58
N LEU A 92 12.50 4.64 -1.67
CA LEU A 92 12.31 3.90 -0.42
C LEU A 92 12.04 2.42 -0.69
N MET A 93 11.15 2.12 -1.63
CA MET A 93 10.81 0.75 -1.99
C MET A 93 11.99 0.01 -2.62
N HIS A 94 12.72 0.65 -3.53
CA HIS A 94 13.90 0.06 -4.15
C HIS A 94 15.00 -0.25 -3.14
N GLN A 95 15.25 0.66 -2.22
CA GLN A 95 16.22 0.45 -1.14
C GLN A 95 15.82 -0.73 -0.26
N LYS A 96 14.54 -0.86 0.05
CA LYS A 96 14.04 -1.98 0.86
C LYS A 96 14.14 -3.31 0.11
N ILE A 97 13.87 -3.33 -1.17
CA ILE A 97 14.04 -4.53 -2.01
C ILE A 97 15.51 -4.99 -1.97
N GLU A 98 16.47 -4.07 -2.07
CA GLU A 98 17.89 -4.42 -2.00
C GLU A 98 18.28 -5.00 -0.63
N LYS A 99 17.75 -4.44 0.46
CA LYS A 99 17.94 -5.01 1.80
C LYS A 99 17.37 -6.43 1.88
N ASN A 100 16.20 -6.64 1.30
CA ASN A 100 15.54 -7.95 1.29
C ASN A 100 16.30 -8.97 0.43
N ARG A 101 16.91 -8.56 -0.67
CA ARG A 101 17.77 -9.44 -1.48
C ARG A 101 18.91 -10.02 -0.66
N LYS A 102 19.49 -9.22 0.23
CA LYS A 102 20.57 -9.67 1.13
C LYS A 102 20.06 -10.63 2.21
N LYS A 103 18.85 -10.37 2.76
CA LYS A 103 18.23 -11.24 3.77
C LYS A 103 17.72 -12.56 3.19
N TYR A 104 17.28 -12.54 1.93
CA TYR A 104 16.63 -13.66 1.26
C TYR A 104 17.40 -14.02 -0.03
N PRO A 105 18.65 -14.54 0.09
CA PRO A 105 19.39 -14.97 -1.11
C PRO A 105 18.63 -16.10 -1.80
N VAL A 106 18.64 -16.09 -3.13
CA VAL A 106 17.90 -17.07 -3.96
C VAL A 106 18.22 -18.51 -3.56
N SER A 107 19.49 -18.80 -3.25
CA SER A 107 19.93 -20.14 -2.86
C SER A 107 19.23 -20.71 -1.64
N LYS A 108 18.73 -19.85 -0.74
CA LYS A 108 18.06 -20.24 0.51
C LYS A 108 16.57 -20.01 0.51
N SER A 109 16.10 -19.01 -0.24
CA SER A 109 14.72 -18.55 -0.18
C SER A 109 13.84 -19.08 -1.30
N LYS A 110 14.41 -19.54 -2.41
CA LYS A 110 13.63 -20.01 -3.56
C LYS A 110 12.75 -21.19 -3.18
N GLY A 111 11.43 -21.02 -3.38
CA GLY A 111 10.45 -22.05 -3.07
C GLY A 111 10.12 -22.20 -1.58
N SER A 112 10.58 -21.27 -0.73
CA SER A 112 10.33 -21.29 0.71
C SER A 112 9.72 -19.98 1.19
N SER A 113 8.78 -20.06 2.13
CA SER A 113 8.20 -18.89 2.81
C SER A 113 8.84 -18.64 4.18
N GLU A 114 9.88 -19.36 4.54
CA GLU A 114 10.55 -19.20 5.82
C GLU A 114 11.18 -17.81 5.95
N LYS A 115 11.16 -17.28 7.17
CA LYS A 115 11.83 -16.03 7.48
C LYS A 115 13.36 -16.25 7.47
N TYR A 116 14.13 -15.23 7.08
CA TYR A 116 15.58 -15.30 6.96
C TYR A 116 16.27 -15.74 8.27
N THR A 117 15.64 -15.48 9.41
CA THR A 117 16.16 -15.91 10.73
C THR A 117 16.11 -17.42 10.93
N SER A 118 15.40 -18.15 10.07
CA SER A 118 15.30 -19.61 10.10
C SER A 118 16.29 -20.32 9.17
N TYR A 119 17.14 -19.59 8.49
CA TYR A 119 18.13 -20.13 7.56
C TYR A 119 19.32 -20.76 8.29
#